data_a150a98629489390f8c6747e3631994e
#
_entry.id   a150a98629489390f8c6747e3631994e
#
_cell.length_a   1.000
_cell.length_b   1.000
_cell.length_c   1.000
_cell.angle_alpha   90.00
_cell.angle_beta   90.00
_cell.angle_gamma   90.00
#
_symmetry.space_group_name_H-M   'P 1'
#
loop_
_entity.id
_entity.type
_entity.pdbx_description
1 polymer ?
#
loop_
_entity_poly.entity_id
_entity_poly.type
_entity_poly.pdbx_seq_one_letter_code
_entity_poly.pdbx_strand_id
1 'polypeptide(L)'
;MSFATADLYDAHGDVLRSCVTQFRSYGGRTCFSGQISTIRCLEDNALVKQVLATPGEGRVLVVDGGGSLRTALLGDMIATSAVENGWAGVVINGAVRDTAALTTLDLGIKALGSNPRKSAKAGIGEVDVPVTFGDVTFAPGEWLYSDEDGILLSAHRLDT
;
A
#
# COMPACT_ATOMS: atom_id res chain seq x y z
N MET A 1 -7.22 5.01 15.46
CA MET A 1 -6.67 3.92 16.27
C MET A 1 -5.18 3.78 15.96
N SER A 2 -4.34 3.65 16.97
CA SER A 2 -2.92 3.59 16.77
C SER A 2 -2.32 2.36 17.44
N PHE A 3 -1.25 1.86 16.88
CA PHE A 3 -0.45 0.75 17.37
C PHE A 3 1.02 1.04 17.04
N ALA A 4 1.93 0.26 17.60
CA ALA A 4 3.32 0.24 17.18
C ALA A 4 3.63 -1.15 16.62
N THR A 5 4.18 -1.22 15.41
CA THR A 5 4.52 -2.52 14.81
C THR A 5 5.54 -3.28 15.65
N ALA A 6 6.50 -2.58 16.29
CA ALA A 6 7.44 -3.21 17.19
C ALA A 6 6.75 -3.92 18.36
N ASP A 7 5.73 -3.28 18.96
CA ASP A 7 4.95 -3.87 20.04
C ASP A 7 4.12 -5.08 19.57
N LEU A 8 3.57 -4.99 18.37
CA LEU A 8 2.83 -6.12 17.79
C LEU A 8 3.73 -7.32 17.57
N TYR A 9 4.94 -7.09 17.07
CA TYR A 9 5.88 -8.18 16.88
C TYR A 9 6.29 -8.81 18.23
N ASP A 10 6.55 -7.98 19.23
CA ASP A 10 6.91 -8.47 20.56
C ASP A 10 5.78 -9.31 21.19
N ALA A 11 4.52 -8.94 20.94
CA ALA A 11 3.36 -9.64 21.49
C ALA A 11 3.03 -10.94 20.73
N HIS A 12 3.22 -10.97 19.42
CA HIS A 12 2.77 -12.07 18.57
C HIS A 12 3.89 -12.90 17.96
N GLY A 13 5.10 -12.35 17.86
CA GLY A 13 6.29 -13.08 17.41
C GLY A 13 6.18 -13.65 16.00
N ASP A 14 6.61 -14.89 15.86
CA ASP A 14 6.85 -15.54 14.56
C ASP A 14 5.58 -15.87 13.77
N VAL A 15 4.38 -15.65 14.30
CA VAL A 15 3.15 -15.71 13.50
C VAL A 15 3.02 -14.51 12.57
N LEU A 16 3.83 -13.47 12.79
CA LEU A 16 3.90 -12.30 11.94
C LEU A 16 5.06 -12.42 10.95
N ARG A 17 4.88 -11.85 9.77
CA ARG A 17 5.92 -11.75 8.74
C ARG A 17 6.25 -10.28 8.54
N SER A 18 7.54 -9.95 8.49
CA SER A 18 7.98 -8.57 8.31
C SER A 18 8.54 -8.35 6.91
N CYS A 19 8.10 -7.26 6.29
CA CYS A 19 8.60 -6.85 4.98
C CYS A 19 9.92 -6.11 5.16
N VAL A 20 10.97 -6.53 4.44
CA VAL A 20 12.29 -5.90 4.57
C VAL A 20 12.51 -4.75 3.61
N THR A 21 11.60 -4.53 2.65
CA THR A 21 11.69 -3.37 1.75
C THR A 21 11.56 -2.09 2.55
N GLN A 22 12.46 -1.13 2.31
CA GLN A 22 12.46 0.16 2.98
C GLN A 22 11.60 1.14 2.19
N PHE A 23 10.39 1.38 2.67
CA PHE A 23 9.48 2.36 2.08
C PHE A 23 9.58 3.70 2.77
N ARG A 24 9.19 4.76 2.05
CA ARG A 24 8.93 6.07 2.62
C ARG A 24 7.43 6.25 2.81
N SER A 25 7.05 7.02 3.84
CA SER A 25 5.66 7.40 4.08
C SER A 25 5.36 8.71 3.36
N TYR A 26 4.31 8.70 2.53
CA TYR A 26 3.92 9.87 1.74
C TYR A 26 2.54 10.41 2.09
N GLY A 27 1.69 9.61 2.73
CA GLY A 27 0.34 10.03 3.11
C GLY A 27 0.29 10.75 4.44
N GLY A 28 -0.86 11.33 4.75
CA GLY A 28 -1.09 12.00 6.03
C GLY A 28 -1.26 11.05 7.21
N ARG A 29 -1.51 9.77 6.94
CA ARG A 29 -1.67 8.74 7.97
C ARG A 29 -0.43 7.85 7.97
N THR A 30 0.38 7.90 9.04
CA THR A 30 1.58 7.07 9.16
C THR A 30 1.28 5.69 9.74
N CYS A 31 0.32 5.60 10.65
CA CYS A 31 -0.11 4.34 11.25
C CYS A 31 -1.42 3.90 10.61
N PHE A 32 -1.41 2.77 9.91
CA PHE A 32 -2.60 2.26 9.26
C PHE A 32 -2.56 0.74 9.15
N SER A 33 -3.74 0.15 9.07
CA SER A 33 -3.89 -1.30 8.95
C SER A 33 -5.16 -1.62 8.18
N GLY A 34 -5.22 -2.82 7.66
CA GLY A 34 -6.41 -3.31 6.98
C GLY A 34 -6.19 -4.65 6.31
N GLN A 35 -7.28 -5.20 5.82
CA GLN A 35 -7.24 -6.41 5.03
C GLN A 35 -6.65 -6.11 3.64
N ILE A 36 -5.87 -7.03 3.13
CA ILE A 36 -5.07 -6.83 1.92
C ILE A 36 -5.90 -7.07 0.66
N SER A 37 -5.82 -6.12 -0.27
CA SER A 37 -6.13 -6.30 -1.70
C SER A 37 -4.86 -6.09 -2.48
N THR A 38 -4.72 -6.70 -3.65
CA THR A 38 -3.46 -6.67 -4.41
C THR A 38 -3.65 -6.31 -5.87
N ILE A 39 -2.60 -5.72 -6.44
CA ILE A 39 -2.44 -5.50 -7.89
C ILE A 39 -0.98 -5.79 -8.23
N ARG A 40 -0.75 -6.45 -9.37
CA ARG A 40 0.56 -6.50 -10.01
C ARG A 40 0.47 -5.74 -11.32
N CYS A 41 1.33 -4.74 -11.52
CA CYS A 41 1.38 -3.95 -12.76
C CYS A 41 2.77 -3.34 -12.91
N LEU A 42 3.17 -3.08 -14.16
CA LEU A 42 4.45 -2.46 -14.43
C LEU A 42 4.23 -1.19 -15.26
N GLU A 43 4.49 -0.04 -14.65
CA GLU A 43 4.44 1.28 -15.31
C GLU A 43 3.09 1.56 -15.98
N ASP A 44 2.03 0.97 -15.46
CA ASP A 44 0.63 1.12 -15.91
C ASP A 44 -0.25 1.19 -14.68
N ASN A 45 -0.99 2.30 -14.50
CA ASN A 45 -1.79 2.52 -13.29
C ASN A 45 -3.30 2.48 -13.50
N ALA A 46 -3.76 2.00 -14.64
CA ALA A 46 -5.20 1.95 -14.90
C ALA A 46 -5.94 1.09 -13.88
N LEU A 47 -5.38 -0.08 -13.52
CA LEU A 47 -5.97 -0.97 -12.52
C LEU A 47 -5.96 -0.35 -11.12
N VAL A 48 -4.90 0.39 -10.77
CA VAL A 48 -4.82 1.10 -9.48
C VAL A 48 -5.97 2.10 -9.37
N LYS A 49 -6.19 2.90 -10.41
CA LYS A 49 -7.30 3.85 -10.47
C LYS A 49 -8.65 3.16 -10.35
N GLN A 50 -8.86 2.06 -11.08
CA GLN A 50 -10.11 1.32 -11.07
C GLN A 50 -10.43 0.74 -9.70
N VAL A 51 -9.47 0.07 -9.08
CA VAL A 51 -9.68 -0.60 -7.79
C VAL A 51 -9.92 0.43 -6.68
N LEU A 52 -9.13 1.50 -6.62
CA LEU A 52 -9.30 2.52 -5.59
C LEU A 52 -10.59 3.33 -5.74
N ALA A 53 -11.25 3.28 -6.90
CA ALA A 53 -12.57 3.86 -7.12
C ALA A 53 -13.72 2.97 -6.64
N THR A 54 -13.43 1.75 -6.17
CA THR A 54 -14.43 0.85 -5.59
C THR A 54 -14.43 0.97 -4.06
N PRO A 55 -15.51 0.55 -3.35
CA PRO A 55 -15.54 0.62 -1.89
C PRO A 55 -14.35 -0.11 -1.26
N GLY A 56 -13.56 0.61 -0.46
CA GLY A 56 -12.38 0.06 0.20
C GLY A 56 -12.69 -0.72 1.45
N GLU A 57 -13.69 -0.29 2.21
CA GLU A 57 -14.13 -0.93 3.45
C GLU A 57 -12.98 -1.08 4.47
N GLY A 58 -12.10 -0.08 4.53
CA GLY A 58 -10.96 -0.08 5.43
C GLY A 58 -9.78 -0.95 4.97
N ARG A 59 -9.80 -1.46 3.72
CA ARG A 59 -8.71 -2.31 3.21
C ARG A 59 -7.48 -1.49 2.83
N VAL A 60 -6.37 -2.21 2.70
CA VAL A 60 -5.10 -1.68 2.20
C VAL A 60 -4.82 -2.30 0.83
N LEU A 61 -4.60 -1.47 -0.17
CA LEU A 61 -4.19 -1.94 -1.49
C LEU A 61 -2.66 -2.06 -1.55
N VAL A 62 -2.18 -3.25 -1.86
CA VAL A 62 -0.75 -3.50 -2.09
C VAL A 62 -0.53 -3.63 -3.59
N VAL A 63 0.31 -2.74 -4.14
CA VAL A 63 0.61 -2.69 -5.56
C VAL A 63 2.06 -3.12 -5.78
N ASP A 64 2.25 -4.23 -6.46
CA ASP A 64 3.59 -4.63 -6.90
C ASP A 64 3.87 -4.01 -8.26
N GLY A 65 4.59 -2.91 -8.23
CA GLY A 65 5.03 -2.18 -9.43
C GLY A 65 6.41 -2.63 -9.94
N GLY A 66 6.87 -3.80 -9.51
CA GLY A 66 8.17 -4.33 -9.93
C GLY A 66 9.37 -3.53 -9.45
N GLY A 67 9.18 -2.63 -8.50
CA GLY A 67 10.25 -1.75 -8.00
C GLY A 67 10.61 -0.61 -8.95
N SER A 68 9.86 -0.40 -10.04
CA SER A 68 10.18 0.65 -11.01
C SER A 68 9.96 2.04 -10.42
N LEU A 69 10.95 2.91 -10.59
CA LEU A 69 10.87 4.33 -10.26
C LEU A 69 10.71 5.21 -11.51
N ARG A 70 10.46 4.61 -12.67
CA ARG A 70 10.41 5.35 -13.93
C ARG A 70 9.11 6.10 -14.14
N THR A 71 8.02 5.61 -13.58
CA THR A 71 6.72 6.28 -13.67
C THR A 71 5.98 6.17 -12.34
N ALA A 72 5.12 7.15 -12.05
CA ALA A 72 4.31 7.16 -10.84
C ALA A 72 3.04 6.32 -11.03
N LEU A 73 2.77 5.42 -10.09
CA LEU A 73 1.56 4.60 -10.09
C LEU A 73 0.40 5.27 -9.33
N LEU A 74 0.69 6.27 -8.50
CA LEU A 74 -0.30 6.98 -7.68
C LEU A 74 0.05 8.45 -7.63
N GLY A 75 -0.95 9.30 -7.83
CA GLY A 75 -0.87 10.74 -7.58
C GLY A 75 -2.05 11.19 -6.75
N ASP A 76 -2.23 12.52 -6.62
CA ASP A 76 -3.24 13.10 -5.73
C ASP A 76 -4.68 12.76 -6.12
N MET A 77 -5.00 12.69 -7.41
CA MET A 77 -6.37 12.41 -7.86
C MET A 77 -6.80 10.98 -7.49
N ILE A 78 -5.95 9.99 -7.75
CA ILE A 78 -6.24 8.60 -7.41
C ILE A 78 -6.24 8.41 -5.90
N ALA A 79 -5.31 9.05 -5.18
CA ALA A 79 -5.26 8.99 -3.73
C ALA A 79 -6.49 9.62 -3.08
N THR A 80 -6.98 10.74 -3.61
CA THR A 80 -8.23 11.36 -3.15
C THR A 80 -9.41 10.41 -3.35
N SER A 81 -9.47 9.74 -4.50
CA SER A 81 -10.50 8.71 -4.76
C SER A 81 -10.44 7.60 -3.72
N ALA A 82 -9.25 7.16 -3.32
CA ALA A 82 -9.09 6.14 -2.28
C ALA A 82 -9.65 6.61 -0.94
N VAL A 83 -9.37 7.86 -0.55
CA VAL A 83 -9.94 8.44 0.68
C VAL A 83 -11.47 8.44 0.62
N GLU A 84 -12.02 8.93 -0.48
CA GLU A 84 -13.49 9.03 -0.66
C GLU A 84 -14.17 7.66 -0.65
N ASN A 85 -13.46 6.62 -1.06
CA ASN A 85 -14.00 5.26 -1.12
C ASN A 85 -13.67 4.42 0.13
N GLY A 86 -13.09 5.00 1.16
CA GLY A 86 -12.91 4.35 2.45
C GLY A 86 -11.72 3.38 2.53
N TRP A 87 -10.71 3.54 1.68
CA TRP A 87 -9.47 2.79 1.81
C TRP A 87 -8.63 3.30 2.98
N ALA A 88 -7.98 2.39 3.71
CA ALA A 88 -7.12 2.76 4.83
C ALA A 88 -5.72 3.17 4.37
N GLY A 89 -5.22 2.55 3.32
CA GLY A 89 -3.89 2.83 2.83
C GLY A 89 -3.57 2.14 1.51
N VAL A 90 -2.42 2.54 0.95
CA VAL A 90 -1.85 1.97 -0.28
C VAL A 90 -0.37 1.75 -0.05
N VAL A 91 0.12 0.56 -0.36
CA VAL A 91 1.55 0.23 -0.34
C VAL A 91 1.98 -0.03 -1.77
N ILE A 92 2.99 0.69 -2.24
CA ILE A 92 3.42 0.64 -3.63
C ILE A 92 4.90 0.25 -3.71
N ASN A 93 5.16 -0.92 -4.25
CA ASN A 93 6.51 -1.32 -4.63
C ASN A 93 6.85 -0.64 -5.97
N GLY A 94 7.06 0.66 -5.91
CA GLY A 94 7.23 1.54 -7.04
C GLY A 94 7.20 3.00 -6.61
N ALA A 95 6.83 3.91 -7.52
CA ALA A 95 6.87 5.34 -7.31
C ALA A 95 5.49 5.99 -7.24
N VAL A 96 5.43 7.14 -6.58
CA VAL A 96 4.28 8.05 -6.53
C VAL A 96 4.68 9.42 -7.09
N ARG A 97 3.70 10.31 -7.24
CA ARG A 97 3.93 11.73 -7.54
C ARG A 97 3.00 12.61 -6.70
N ASP A 98 3.09 13.92 -6.85
CA ASP A 98 2.30 14.89 -6.08
C ASP A 98 2.54 14.76 -4.57
N THR A 99 3.80 14.56 -4.18
CA THR A 99 4.13 14.16 -2.80
C THR A 99 3.72 15.21 -1.77
N ALA A 100 3.79 16.49 -2.10
CA ALA A 100 3.32 17.55 -1.20
C ALA A 100 1.79 17.45 -0.95
N ALA A 101 1.02 17.19 -1.99
CA ALA A 101 -0.42 17.02 -1.86
C ALA A 101 -0.79 15.74 -1.11
N LEU A 102 -0.06 14.66 -1.33
CA LEU A 102 -0.33 13.38 -0.66
C LEU A 102 -0.26 13.48 0.86
N THR A 103 0.63 14.31 1.40
CA THR A 103 0.78 14.48 2.85
C THR A 103 -0.47 15.07 3.51
N THR A 104 -1.34 15.71 2.75
CA THR A 104 -2.57 16.33 3.29
C THR A 104 -3.75 15.37 3.34
N LEU A 105 -3.63 14.17 2.77
CA LEU A 105 -4.72 13.22 2.66
C LEU A 105 -4.74 12.26 3.85
N ASP A 106 -5.93 11.98 4.36
CA ASP A 106 -6.13 10.98 5.42
C ASP A 106 -6.09 9.57 4.84
N LEU A 107 -4.90 9.17 4.43
CA LEU A 107 -4.61 7.89 3.79
C LEU A 107 -3.19 7.49 4.13
N GLY A 108 -2.98 6.24 4.47
CA GLY A 108 -1.63 5.67 4.57
C GLY A 108 -1.08 5.46 3.16
N ILE A 109 0.14 5.94 2.91
CA ILE A 109 0.82 5.72 1.62
C ILE A 109 2.27 5.37 1.89
N LYS A 110 2.66 4.17 1.49
CA LYS A 110 4.06 3.73 1.49
C LYS A 110 4.50 3.50 0.05
N ALA A 111 5.65 4.04 -0.32
CA ALA A 111 6.23 3.85 -1.65
C ALA A 111 7.75 3.88 -1.58
N LEU A 112 8.41 3.41 -2.63
CA LEU A 112 9.88 3.40 -2.69
C LEU A 112 10.45 4.80 -2.93
N GLY A 113 9.75 5.59 -3.72
CA GLY A 113 10.21 6.92 -4.09
C GLY A 113 9.17 7.65 -4.93
N SER A 114 9.61 8.70 -5.62
CA SER A 114 8.74 9.53 -6.43
C SER A 114 9.34 9.83 -7.79
N ASN A 115 8.45 10.04 -8.77
CA ASN A 115 8.82 10.50 -10.11
C ASN A 115 7.61 11.23 -10.68
N PRO A 116 7.77 12.44 -11.25
CA PRO A 116 6.63 13.18 -11.80
C PRO A 116 6.06 12.58 -13.09
N ARG A 117 6.75 11.62 -13.69
CA ARG A 117 6.31 11.02 -14.96
C ARG A 117 5.09 10.13 -14.75
N LYS A 118 4.04 10.38 -15.53
CA LYS A 118 2.82 9.56 -15.48
C LYS A 118 3.06 8.16 -16.02
N SER A 119 2.28 7.20 -15.53
CA SER A 119 2.24 5.83 -16.03
C SER A 119 1.37 5.71 -17.28
N ALA A 120 1.52 4.61 -18.02
CA ALA A 120 0.58 4.21 -19.05
C ALA A 120 -0.78 3.86 -18.41
N LYS A 121 -1.83 3.85 -19.23
CA LYS A 121 -3.22 3.62 -18.78
C LYS A 121 -3.91 2.58 -19.65
N ALA A 122 -3.17 1.54 -20.04
CA ALA A 122 -3.69 0.46 -20.88
C ALA A 122 -4.49 -0.60 -20.11
N GLY A 123 -4.29 -0.68 -18.80
CA GLY A 123 -4.95 -1.68 -17.96
C GLY A 123 -4.24 -3.02 -17.94
N ILE A 124 -2.94 -3.03 -18.21
CA ILE A 124 -2.15 -4.26 -18.22
C ILE A 124 -1.71 -4.57 -16.80
N GLY A 125 -2.02 -5.77 -16.33
CA GLY A 125 -1.67 -6.22 -14.99
C GLY A 125 -2.66 -7.27 -14.50
N GLU A 126 -2.56 -7.57 -13.20
CA GLU A 126 -3.41 -8.58 -12.55
C GLU A 126 -3.92 -8.04 -11.21
N VAL A 127 -5.18 -8.34 -10.90
CA VAL A 127 -5.85 -7.94 -9.66
C VAL A 127 -6.13 -9.19 -8.82
N ASP A 128 -6.03 -9.05 -7.49
CA ASP A 128 -6.33 -10.13 -6.53
C ASP A 128 -5.43 -11.36 -6.69
N VAL A 129 -4.18 -11.14 -7.03
CA VAL A 129 -3.16 -12.18 -7.09
C VAL A 129 -2.17 -12.01 -5.93
N PRO A 130 -1.60 -13.08 -5.37
CA PRO A 130 -0.51 -12.93 -4.42
C PRO A 130 0.67 -12.21 -5.07
N VAL A 131 1.27 -11.26 -4.35
CA VAL A 131 2.46 -10.55 -4.82
C VAL A 131 3.56 -10.70 -3.79
N THR A 132 4.80 -10.84 -4.27
CA THR A 132 5.96 -11.10 -3.42
C THR A 132 7.04 -10.04 -3.64
N PHE A 133 7.40 -9.36 -2.57
CA PHE A 133 8.56 -8.48 -2.50
C PHE A 133 8.93 -8.29 -1.02
N GLY A 134 10.16 -7.83 -0.75
CA GLY A 134 10.59 -7.61 0.63
C GLY A 134 10.60 -8.87 1.49
N ASP A 135 10.89 -10.04 0.88
CA ASP A 135 10.96 -11.34 1.53
C ASP A 135 9.62 -11.85 2.08
N VAL A 136 8.51 -11.28 1.67
CA VAL A 136 7.16 -11.70 2.10
C VAL A 136 6.21 -11.77 0.92
N THR A 137 5.18 -12.60 1.05
CA THR A 137 4.07 -12.67 0.10
C THR A 137 2.86 -11.96 0.70
N PHE A 138 2.33 -10.99 -0.05
CA PHE A 138 1.10 -10.29 0.30
C PHE A 138 -0.05 -11.04 -0.35
N ALA A 139 -0.83 -11.75 0.46
CA ALA A 139 -1.95 -12.54 -0.03
C ALA A 139 -3.27 -11.78 0.19
N PRO A 140 -4.13 -11.70 -0.86
CA PRO A 140 -5.46 -11.09 -0.67
C PRO A 140 -6.21 -11.74 0.49
N GLY A 141 -6.83 -10.90 1.34
CA GLY A 141 -7.59 -11.35 2.49
C GLY A 141 -6.80 -11.48 3.78
N GLU A 142 -5.48 -11.53 3.74
CA GLU A 142 -4.66 -11.43 4.95
C GLU A 142 -4.61 -9.98 5.46
N TRP A 143 -3.86 -9.74 6.52
CA TRP A 143 -3.89 -8.45 7.23
C TRP A 143 -2.52 -7.78 7.22
N LEU A 144 -2.53 -6.45 7.07
CA LEU A 144 -1.34 -5.62 7.02
C LEU A 144 -1.39 -4.57 8.12
N TYR A 145 -0.26 -4.37 8.79
CA TYR A 145 -0.06 -3.35 9.82
C TYR A 145 1.19 -2.54 9.47
N SER A 146 1.04 -1.24 9.35
CA SER A 146 2.12 -0.36 8.90
C SER A 146 2.23 0.87 9.80
N ASP A 147 3.46 1.24 10.14
CA ASP A 147 3.78 2.49 10.83
C ASP A 147 5.15 3.00 10.36
N GLU A 148 5.79 3.86 11.16
CA GLU A 148 7.09 4.45 10.82
C GLU A 148 8.21 3.41 10.72
N ASP A 149 8.12 2.32 11.49
CA ASP A 149 9.16 1.28 11.51
C ASP A 149 9.07 0.29 10.35
N GLY A 150 7.89 0.12 9.76
CA GLY A 150 7.74 -0.82 8.64
C GLY A 150 6.39 -1.47 8.55
N ILE A 151 6.37 -2.66 7.95
CA ILE A 151 5.16 -3.39 7.61
C ILE A 151 5.23 -4.81 8.17
N LEU A 152 4.16 -5.20 8.87
CA LEU A 152 3.94 -6.57 9.32
C LEU A 152 2.72 -7.16 8.63
N LEU A 153 2.79 -8.45 8.33
CA LEU A 153 1.67 -9.23 7.78
C LEU A 153 1.23 -10.29 8.76
N SER A 154 -0.06 -10.53 8.80
CA SER A 154 -0.69 -11.57 9.62
C SER A 154 -1.76 -12.30 8.81
N ALA A 155 -1.87 -13.61 9.01
CA ALA A 155 -2.96 -14.39 8.40
C ALA A 155 -4.32 -14.00 9.00
N HIS A 156 -4.32 -13.50 10.23
CA HIS A 156 -5.53 -13.15 10.96
C HIS A 156 -5.47 -11.72 11.46
N ARG A 157 -6.64 -11.13 11.70
CA ARG A 157 -6.72 -9.82 12.34
C ARG A 157 -6.14 -9.87 13.75
N LEU A 158 -5.30 -8.91 14.07
CA LEU A 158 -4.72 -8.77 15.41
C LEU A 158 -5.56 -7.83 16.27
N ASP A 159 -5.58 -8.08 17.57
CA ASP A 159 -6.08 -7.10 18.54
C ASP A 159 -5.03 -6.00 18.71
N THR A 160 -5.45 -4.76 18.48
CA THR A 160 -4.56 -3.60 18.52
C THR A 160 -5.02 -2.55 19.52
#